data_82e803458311b0fc17439cc2f6304c13
#
_entry.id   82e803458311b0fc17439cc2f6304c13
#
_cell.length_a   1.000
_cell.length_b   1.000
_cell.length_c   1.000
_cell.angle_alpha   90.00
_cell.angle_beta   90.00
_cell.angle_gamma   90.00
#
_symmetry.space_group_name_H-M   'P 1'
#
loop_
_entity.id
_entity.type
_entity.pdbx_description
1 polymer ?
#
loop_
_entity_poly.entity_id
_entity_poly.type
_entity_poly.pdbx_seq_one_letter_code
_entity_poly.pdbx_strand_id
1 'polypeptide(L)'
;MIAVDLDGTLLNGESKLSDFTKETIKKISKKGHHVVIATGRPYRMAKDFYDQLELETPMINFNGSLTHLPGRTWQHEKCLTVDKKYLLDIVKRKEEIEADFIAGEYRKKFYITAPNKEIA
;
A
#
# COMPACT_ATOMS: atom_id res chain seq x y z
N MET A 1 16.63 -11.35 4.30
CA MET A 1 15.41 -10.56 4.04
C MET A 1 14.92 -10.87 2.64
N ILE A 2 13.62 -11.02 2.46
CA ILE A 2 12.95 -11.30 1.19
C ILE A 2 11.91 -10.20 0.99
N ALA A 3 12.06 -9.38 -0.04
CA ALA A 3 11.07 -8.38 -0.41
C ALA A 3 10.19 -8.95 -1.54
N VAL A 4 8.87 -8.85 -1.40
CA VAL A 4 7.91 -9.42 -2.34
C VAL A 4 6.82 -8.41 -2.68
N ASP A 5 6.42 -8.37 -3.94
CA ASP A 5 5.25 -7.61 -4.38
C ASP A 5 3.97 -8.41 -4.19
N LEU A 6 2.84 -7.74 -4.22
CA LEU A 6 1.51 -8.34 -4.14
C LEU A 6 1.00 -8.75 -5.51
N ASP A 7 0.77 -7.78 -6.38
CA ASP A 7 0.11 -7.97 -7.67
C ASP A 7 1.03 -8.70 -8.67
N GLY A 8 0.55 -9.82 -9.20
CA GLY A 8 1.33 -10.63 -10.13
C GLY A 8 2.50 -11.41 -9.48
N THR A 9 2.64 -11.36 -8.15
CA THR A 9 3.70 -12.08 -7.42
C THR A 9 3.10 -12.96 -6.32
N LEU A 10 2.63 -12.38 -5.20
CA LEU A 10 1.99 -13.15 -4.12
C LEU A 10 0.52 -13.45 -4.39
N LEU A 11 -0.16 -12.56 -5.11
CA LEU A 11 -1.57 -12.70 -5.42
C LEU A 11 -1.76 -13.48 -6.72
N ASN A 12 -2.77 -14.35 -6.74
CA ASN A 12 -3.19 -15.07 -7.93
C ASN A 12 -3.99 -14.17 -8.90
N GLY A 13 -4.45 -14.73 -10.03
CA GLY A 13 -5.24 -14.01 -11.03
C GLY A 13 -6.58 -13.44 -10.53
N GLU A 14 -7.06 -13.89 -9.37
CA GLU A 14 -8.25 -13.35 -8.69
C GLU A 14 -7.92 -12.31 -7.60
N SER A 15 -6.67 -11.84 -7.55
CA SER A 15 -6.16 -10.93 -6.51
C SER A 15 -6.29 -11.49 -5.08
N LYS A 16 -6.09 -12.81 -4.92
CA LYS A 16 -6.16 -13.50 -3.62
C LYS A 16 -4.86 -14.22 -3.30
N LEU A 17 -4.58 -14.35 -2.00
CA LEU A 17 -3.51 -15.23 -1.49
C LEU A 17 -4.00 -16.69 -1.52
N SER A 18 -3.23 -17.58 -2.15
CA SER A 18 -3.47 -19.01 -2.05
C SER A 18 -3.04 -19.54 -0.67
N ASP A 19 -3.64 -20.65 -0.24
CA ASP A 19 -3.23 -21.30 1.01
C ASP A 19 -1.79 -21.77 0.95
N PHE A 20 -1.34 -22.24 -0.22
CA PHE A 20 0.05 -22.60 -0.46
C PHE A 20 1.01 -21.41 -0.23
N THR A 21 0.66 -20.22 -0.74
CA THR A 21 1.45 -19.01 -0.52
C THR A 21 1.50 -18.63 0.96
N LYS A 22 0.36 -18.65 1.66
CA LYS A 22 0.29 -18.34 3.12
C LYS A 22 1.16 -19.28 3.93
N GLU A 23 1.03 -20.60 3.70
CA GLU A 23 1.85 -21.60 4.40
C GLU A 23 3.33 -21.46 4.11
N THR A 24 3.70 -21.18 2.86
CA THR A 24 5.09 -20.99 2.45
C THR A 24 5.70 -19.79 3.16
N ILE A 25 5.03 -18.64 3.15
CA ILE A 25 5.50 -17.41 3.83
C ILE A 25 5.64 -17.69 5.34
N LYS A 26 4.66 -18.35 5.95
CA LYS A 26 4.71 -18.72 7.37
C LYS A 26 5.89 -19.65 7.70
N LYS A 27 6.18 -20.64 6.85
CA LYS A 27 7.32 -21.55 7.02
C LYS A 27 8.66 -20.82 6.95
N ILE A 28 8.85 -19.94 5.98
CA ILE A 28 10.11 -19.20 5.82
C ILE A 28 10.29 -18.16 6.93
N SER A 29 9.23 -17.52 7.40
CA SER A 29 9.27 -16.61 8.56
C SER A 29 9.68 -17.35 9.84
N LYS A 30 9.13 -18.55 10.08
CA LYS A 30 9.52 -19.40 11.23
C LYS A 30 10.99 -19.86 11.18
N LYS A 31 11.59 -19.90 9.99
CA LYS A 31 13.04 -20.18 9.83
C LYS A 31 13.93 -18.96 10.06
N GLY A 32 13.36 -17.83 10.51
CA GLY A 32 14.10 -16.61 10.80
C GLY A 32 14.32 -15.68 9.61
N HIS A 33 13.67 -15.94 8.47
CA HIS A 33 13.73 -15.01 7.35
C HIS A 33 12.70 -13.88 7.52
N HIS A 34 13.12 -12.65 7.27
CA HIS A 34 12.22 -11.49 7.24
C HIS A 34 11.60 -11.36 5.87
N VAL A 35 10.28 -11.52 5.78
CA VAL A 35 9.49 -11.27 4.56
C VAL A 35 8.90 -9.89 4.65
N VAL A 36 9.11 -9.05 3.64
CA VAL A 36 8.66 -7.66 3.57
C VAL A 36 7.79 -7.49 2.32
N ILE A 37 6.58 -6.98 2.50
CA ILE A 37 5.75 -6.58 1.36
C ILE A 37 6.25 -5.24 0.84
N ALA A 38 6.52 -5.18 -0.47
CA ALA A 38 6.91 -3.98 -1.19
C ALA A 38 5.98 -3.82 -2.41
N THR A 39 5.04 -2.87 -2.33
CA THR A 39 3.95 -2.75 -3.29
C THR A 39 3.65 -1.30 -3.68
N GLY A 40 3.09 -1.09 -4.87
CA GLY A 40 2.51 0.19 -5.27
C GLY A 40 1.21 0.51 -4.52
N ARG A 41 0.55 -0.50 -3.94
CA ARG A 41 -0.72 -0.29 -3.23
C ARG A 41 -0.58 0.62 -2.03
N PRO A 42 -1.60 1.46 -1.74
CA PRO A 42 -1.71 2.14 -0.46
C PRO A 42 -1.89 1.12 0.69
N TYR A 43 -1.51 1.52 1.90
CA TYR A 43 -1.61 0.63 3.07
C TYR A 43 -3.02 0.07 3.28
N ARG A 44 -4.08 0.89 3.09
CA ARG A 44 -5.48 0.44 3.24
C ARG A 44 -5.85 -0.74 2.34
N MET A 45 -5.20 -0.86 1.16
CA MET A 45 -5.44 -1.93 0.19
C MET A 45 -4.47 -3.12 0.36
N ALA A 46 -3.43 -2.98 1.14
CA ALA A 46 -2.42 -4.02 1.40
C ALA A 46 -2.55 -4.65 2.78
N LYS A 47 -3.22 -3.96 3.72
CA LYS A 47 -3.34 -4.36 5.13
C LYS A 47 -3.88 -5.77 5.31
N ASP A 48 -4.96 -6.12 4.61
CA ASP A 48 -5.62 -7.42 4.78
C ASP A 48 -4.71 -8.58 4.37
N PHE A 49 -3.86 -8.39 3.34
CA PHE A 49 -2.87 -9.39 2.96
C PHE A 49 -1.75 -9.51 3.98
N TYR A 50 -1.30 -8.38 4.52
CA TYR A 50 -0.30 -8.35 5.58
C TYR A 50 -0.78 -9.12 6.82
N ASP A 51 -2.03 -8.90 7.22
CA ASP A 51 -2.65 -9.59 8.35
C ASP A 51 -2.84 -11.09 8.07
N GLN A 52 -3.29 -11.47 6.86
CA GLN A 52 -3.44 -12.88 6.46
C GLN A 52 -2.11 -13.64 6.44
N LEU A 53 -1.01 -12.95 6.15
CA LEU A 53 0.34 -13.51 6.17
C LEU A 53 0.97 -13.52 7.56
N GLU A 54 0.30 -12.97 8.56
CA GLU A 54 0.76 -12.86 9.95
C GLU A 54 2.16 -12.20 10.05
N LEU A 55 2.40 -11.17 9.23
CA LEU A 55 3.70 -10.50 9.21
C LEU A 55 3.82 -9.50 10.36
N GLU A 56 5.05 -9.37 10.87
CA GLU A 56 5.45 -8.38 11.87
C GLU A 56 6.61 -7.49 11.38
N THR A 57 6.90 -7.57 10.11
CA THR A 57 7.99 -6.85 9.44
C THR A 57 7.52 -5.48 8.95
N PRO A 58 8.43 -4.54 8.66
CA PRO A 58 8.06 -3.32 7.94
C PRO A 58 7.35 -3.62 6.62
N MET A 59 6.51 -2.68 6.18
CA MET A 59 5.84 -2.71 4.88
C MET A 59 6.24 -1.48 4.07
N ILE A 60 6.37 -1.66 2.77
CA ILE A 60 6.68 -0.61 1.80
C ILE A 60 5.47 -0.44 0.90
N ASN A 61 4.88 0.76 0.93
CA ASN A 61 3.71 1.14 0.15
C ASN A 61 4.01 2.30 -0.81
N PHE A 62 3.09 2.58 -1.74
CA PHE A 62 3.19 3.68 -2.70
C PHE A 62 4.53 3.70 -3.44
N ASN A 63 4.98 2.54 -3.93
CA ASN A 63 6.26 2.40 -4.64
C ASN A 63 7.48 2.93 -3.85
N GLY A 64 7.47 2.79 -2.53
CA GLY A 64 8.57 3.21 -1.66
C GLY A 64 8.36 4.57 -0.97
N SER A 65 7.30 5.31 -1.29
CA SER A 65 7.05 6.61 -0.65
C SER A 65 6.66 6.50 0.83
N LEU A 66 6.11 5.35 1.25
CA LEU A 66 5.83 5.06 2.65
C LEU A 66 6.50 3.75 3.05
N THR A 67 7.43 3.82 3.99
CA THR A 67 8.01 2.66 4.67
C THR A 67 7.68 2.75 6.14
N HIS A 68 6.93 1.81 6.68
CA HIS A 68 6.43 1.86 8.04
C HIS A 68 6.30 0.45 8.65
N LEU A 69 6.14 0.40 9.97
CA LEU A 69 5.79 -0.84 10.67
C LEU A 69 4.27 -0.81 10.98
N PRO A 70 3.46 -1.63 10.30
CA PRO A 70 2.01 -1.62 10.49
C PRO A 70 1.59 -1.80 11.95
N GLY A 71 0.69 -0.92 12.43
CA GLY A 71 0.15 -0.98 13.78
C GLY A 71 1.06 -0.50 14.90
N ARG A 72 2.30 -0.11 14.62
CA ARG A 72 3.29 0.32 15.62
C ARG A 72 3.96 1.63 15.23
N THR A 73 4.40 2.39 16.22
CA THR A 73 5.33 3.51 16.00
C THR A 73 6.73 2.94 15.76
N TRP A 74 7.39 3.43 14.72
CA TRP A 74 8.70 2.94 14.33
C TRP A 74 9.64 4.11 13.99
N GLN A 75 10.78 4.18 14.68
CA GLN A 75 11.75 5.27 14.53
C GLN A 75 12.37 5.39 13.12
N HIS A 76 12.32 4.32 12.33
CA HIS A 76 12.84 4.30 10.95
C HIS A 76 11.74 4.52 9.89
N GLU A 77 10.52 4.88 10.32
CA GLU A 77 9.46 5.20 9.38
C GLU A 77 9.88 6.33 8.43
N LYS A 78 9.63 6.14 7.15
CA LYS A 78 9.86 7.15 6.10
C LYS A 78 8.57 7.38 5.35
N CYS A 79 8.21 8.66 5.19
CA CYS A 79 7.07 9.07 4.41
C CYS A 79 7.46 10.24 3.52
N LEU A 80 7.60 9.98 2.23
CA LEU A 80 7.86 11.00 1.22
C LEU A 80 6.51 11.47 0.66
N THR A 81 6.29 12.76 0.63
CA THR A 81 5.03 13.35 0.18
C THR A 81 5.27 14.35 -0.94
N VAL A 82 4.29 14.48 -1.81
CA VAL A 82 4.23 15.59 -2.77
C VAL A 82 3.83 16.88 -2.02
N ASP A 83 4.42 17.99 -2.38
CA ASP A 83 4.05 19.29 -1.80
C ASP A 83 2.57 19.58 -2.07
N LYS A 84 1.86 19.97 -1.03
CA LYS A 84 0.42 20.28 -1.07
C LYS A 84 0.05 21.31 -2.15
N LYS A 85 0.97 22.23 -2.50
CA LYS A 85 0.72 23.21 -3.55
C LYS A 85 0.43 22.58 -4.90
N TYR A 86 1.10 21.47 -5.26
CA TYR A 86 0.84 20.77 -6.53
C TYR A 86 -0.53 20.11 -6.54
N LEU A 87 -0.96 19.52 -5.42
CA LEU A 87 -2.29 18.97 -5.31
C LEU A 87 -3.36 20.06 -5.46
N LEU A 88 -3.18 21.20 -4.80
CA LEU A 88 -4.10 22.33 -4.88
C LEU A 88 -4.16 22.92 -6.30
N ASP A 89 -3.05 22.98 -7.00
CA ASP A 89 -3.00 23.43 -8.40
C ASP A 89 -3.78 22.49 -9.31
N ILE A 90 -3.58 21.19 -9.19
CA ILE A 90 -4.32 20.17 -9.94
C ILE A 90 -5.82 20.27 -9.66
N VAL A 91 -6.22 20.43 -8.39
CA VAL A 91 -7.64 20.58 -8.03
C VAL A 91 -8.26 21.82 -8.65
N LYS A 92 -7.56 22.94 -8.68
CA LYS A 92 -8.03 24.18 -9.32
C LYS A 92 -8.21 24.04 -10.85
N ARG A 93 -7.37 23.22 -11.45
CA ARG A 93 -7.37 22.96 -12.90
C ARG A 93 -8.18 21.74 -13.30
N LYS A 94 -9.01 21.21 -12.41
CA LYS A 94 -9.78 19.98 -12.61
C LYS A 94 -10.59 20.01 -13.93
N GLU A 95 -11.26 21.11 -14.23
CA GLU A 95 -12.05 21.26 -15.45
C GLU A 95 -11.17 21.37 -16.69
N GLU A 96 -10.06 22.10 -16.62
CA GLU A 96 -9.09 22.25 -17.70
C GLU A 96 -8.49 20.90 -18.13
N ILE A 97 -8.18 20.02 -17.16
CA ILE A 97 -7.62 18.68 -17.42
C ILE A 97 -8.68 17.61 -17.64
N GLU A 98 -9.97 18.02 -17.72
CA GLU A 98 -11.11 17.13 -17.94
C GLU A 98 -11.17 15.94 -16.97
N ALA A 99 -10.74 16.13 -15.73
CA ALA A 99 -10.71 15.06 -14.74
C ALA A 99 -12.10 14.86 -14.11
N ASP A 100 -12.63 13.65 -14.16
CA ASP A 100 -13.87 13.30 -13.45
C ASP A 100 -13.76 13.51 -11.96
N PHE A 101 -12.64 13.09 -11.38
CA PHE A 101 -12.30 13.30 -9.97
C PHE A 101 -10.78 13.38 -9.79
N ILE A 102 -10.37 13.93 -8.67
CA ILE A 102 -8.97 13.94 -8.22
C ILE A 102 -8.95 13.27 -6.86
N ALA A 103 -8.06 12.32 -6.69
CA ALA A 103 -7.86 11.62 -5.43
C ALA A 103 -6.43 11.83 -4.93
N GLY A 104 -6.28 11.97 -3.63
CA GLY A 104 -5.00 12.04 -2.96
C GLY A 104 -4.98 11.14 -1.74
N GLU A 105 -3.87 10.51 -1.49
CA GLU A 105 -3.68 9.67 -0.31
C GLU A 105 -2.49 10.15 0.51
N TYR A 106 -2.63 10.10 1.83
CA TYR A 106 -1.56 10.36 2.76
C TYR A 106 -1.64 9.37 3.92
N ARG A 107 -0.69 8.48 4.02
CA ARG A 107 -0.66 7.41 5.04
C ARG A 107 -1.94 6.56 5.01
N LYS A 108 -2.87 6.82 5.94
CA LYS A 108 -4.17 6.12 6.08
C LYS A 108 -5.36 6.98 5.67
N LYS A 109 -5.11 8.21 5.21
CA LYS A 109 -6.17 9.16 4.85
C LYS A 109 -6.32 9.20 3.33
N PHE A 110 -7.55 9.12 2.89
CA PHE A 110 -7.95 9.22 1.49
C PHE A 110 -8.84 10.45 1.30
N TYR A 111 -8.53 11.24 0.30
CA TYR A 111 -9.25 12.47 -0.05
C TYR A 111 -9.68 12.38 -1.50
N ILE A 112 -10.92 12.80 -1.80
CA ILE A 112 -11.45 12.79 -3.15
C ILE A 112 -12.37 13.99 -3.39
N THR A 113 -12.34 14.54 -4.61
CA THR A 113 -13.20 15.66 -5.02
C THR A 113 -14.62 15.26 -5.44
N ALA A 114 -14.90 13.96 -5.59
CA ALA A 114 -16.21 13.41 -5.93
C ALA A 114 -16.56 12.25 -4.98
N PRO A 115 -17.10 12.53 -3.79
CA PRO A 115 -17.25 11.53 -2.72
C PRO A 115 -18.26 10.40 -3.05
N ASN A 116 -19.11 10.56 -4.04
CA ASN A 116 -20.17 9.60 -4.40
C ASN A 116 -19.77 8.64 -5.54
N LYS A 117 -18.53 8.68 -6.04
CA LYS A 117 -18.05 7.68 -7.01
C LYS A 117 -17.39 6.52 -6.27
N GLU A 118 -17.85 5.30 -6.53
CA GLU A 118 -17.12 4.09 -6.15
C GLU A 118 -15.77 4.10 -6.88
N ILE A 119 -14.70 4.03 -6.10
CA ILE A 119 -13.34 3.91 -6.61
C ILE A 119 -12.91 2.47 -6.34
N ALA A 120 -12.79 1.76 -7.42
CA ALA A 120 -12.26 0.41 -7.36
C ALA A 120 -10.79 0.41 -6.87
#